data_a3846de67152ebcdd48063c0c0517eb0
#
_entry.id   a3846de67152ebcdd48063c0c0517eb0
#
_cell.length_a   1.000
_cell.length_b   1.000
_cell.length_c   1.000
_cell.angle_alpha   90.00
_cell.angle_beta   90.00
_cell.angle_gamma   90.00
#
_symmetry.space_group_name_H-M   'P 1'
#
loop_
_entity.id
_entity.type
_entity.pdbx_description
1 polymer ?
#
loop_
_entity_poly.entity_id
_entity_poly.type
_entity_poly.pdbx_seq_one_letter_code
_entity_poly.pdbx_strand_id
1 'polypeptide(L)'
;MRYGFGIDIQRTHVRFGFFEETGKLLEKWQVNLPELQDTSRIIRTVAEELEHCLAQKGIFEDDVIGLGVGVSGPVSNMGVVNKCVNFSWGVFNLERALSGFTGLQVKASNSANLSALGEYWQDPTIRNMVFMAMNTGLGGGIVCDGMLINGVSGGAGEIGHIIVNKEEKEACSCGRYGCVEQYCSPKGIVRVARRQLNSTRIPSVLRNRKIFDFRDVIQAAAQGDKLAKDVMNQVYDHTGHALAAVCCVTNPDTVVLGGEFCKIGQPAIDGISRAFRKYVFHANESVRFQMAALEQDNVLYGAFKLACDTFCE
;
A
#
# COMPACT_ATOMS: atom_id res chain seq x y z
N MET A 1 26.27 -15.32 10.10
CA MET A 1 25.18 -15.04 9.13
C MET A 1 24.14 -14.26 9.92
N ARG A 2 23.77 -13.07 9.43
CA ARG A 2 22.81 -12.24 10.15
C ARG A 2 21.41 -12.44 9.58
N TYR A 3 20.44 -12.16 10.41
CA TYR A 3 19.02 -12.33 10.11
C TYR A 3 18.26 -11.03 10.41
N GLY A 4 17.00 -10.96 10.04
CA GLY A 4 16.14 -9.86 10.45
C GLY A 4 14.68 -10.12 10.12
N PHE A 5 13.83 -9.19 10.50
CA PHE A 5 12.39 -9.36 10.37
C PHE A 5 11.75 -8.20 9.61
N GLY A 6 10.84 -8.56 8.72
CA GLY A 6 9.87 -7.65 8.14
C GLY A 6 8.50 -7.93 8.75
N ILE A 7 7.86 -6.91 9.32
CA ILE A 7 6.61 -7.04 10.06
C ILE A 7 5.56 -6.11 9.45
N ASP A 8 4.34 -6.60 9.27
CA ASP A 8 3.20 -5.80 8.79
C ASP A 8 2.06 -5.88 9.79
N ILE A 9 1.83 -4.79 10.53
CA ILE A 9 0.77 -4.68 11.54
C ILE A 9 -0.51 -4.20 10.86
N GLN A 10 -1.46 -5.10 10.71
CA GLN A 10 -2.79 -4.87 10.17
C GLN A 10 -3.85 -4.85 11.29
N ARG A 11 -5.02 -4.30 11.01
CA ARG A 11 -6.10 -4.18 12.01
C ARG A 11 -6.54 -5.52 12.63
N THR A 12 -6.52 -6.59 11.86
CA THR A 12 -7.04 -7.91 12.22
C THR A 12 -5.95 -8.96 12.44
N HIS A 13 -4.72 -8.66 12.09
CA HIS A 13 -3.62 -9.60 12.17
C HIS A 13 -2.27 -8.87 12.07
N VAL A 14 -1.22 -9.56 12.49
CA VAL A 14 0.17 -9.18 12.24
C VAL A 14 0.80 -10.25 11.35
N ARG A 15 1.50 -9.83 10.31
CA ARG A 15 2.27 -10.71 9.43
C ARG A 15 3.74 -10.54 9.72
N PHE A 16 4.47 -11.63 9.67
CA PHE A 16 5.90 -11.69 9.93
C PHE A 16 6.61 -12.33 8.75
N GLY A 17 7.76 -11.80 8.41
CA GLY A 17 8.73 -12.40 7.51
C GLY A 17 10.07 -12.47 8.21
N PHE A 18 10.66 -13.66 8.23
CA PHE A 18 12.00 -13.92 8.74
C PHE A 18 12.95 -14.06 7.55
N PHE A 19 14.00 -13.25 7.53
CA PHE A 19 14.90 -13.11 6.39
C PHE A 19 16.35 -13.38 6.77
N GLU A 20 17.11 -13.90 5.82
CA GLU A 20 18.57 -13.81 5.77
C GLU A 20 18.99 -12.38 5.37
N GLU A 21 20.19 -11.94 5.76
CA GLU A 21 20.75 -10.63 5.38
C GLU A 21 20.84 -10.41 3.86
N THR A 22 20.87 -11.48 3.07
CA THR A 22 20.84 -11.43 1.61
C THR A 22 19.49 -11.02 1.01
N GLY A 23 18.45 -10.91 1.84
CA GLY A 23 17.08 -10.63 1.40
C GLY A 23 16.25 -11.88 1.11
N LYS A 24 16.80 -13.08 1.34
CA LYS A 24 16.06 -14.32 1.17
C LYS A 24 15.05 -14.50 2.30
N LEU A 25 13.77 -14.56 1.96
CA LEU A 25 12.70 -14.91 2.88
C LEU A 25 12.82 -16.39 3.25
N LEU A 26 13.07 -16.68 4.53
CA LEU A 26 13.24 -18.03 5.06
C LEU A 26 11.91 -18.60 5.55
N GLU A 27 11.12 -17.77 6.21
CA GLU A 27 9.84 -18.16 6.78
C GLU A 27 8.89 -16.96 6.83
N LYS A 28 7.60 -17.20 6.69
CA LYS A 28 6.55 -16.23 6.95
C LYS A 28 5.38 -16.86 7.68
N TRP A 29 4.78 -16.09 8.60
CA TRP A 29 3.58 -16.51 9.34
C TRP A 29 2.69 -15.31 9.66
N GLN A 30 1.55 -15.59 10.22
CA GLN A 30 0.56 -14.59 10.61
C GLN A 30 -0.07 -14.95 11.94
N VAL A 31 -0.29 -13.92 12.75
CA VAL A 31 -1.06 -14.03 13.99
C VAL A 31 -2.30 -13.16 13.91
N ASN A 32 -3.46 -13.76 14.14
CA ASN A 32 -4.71 -13.01 14.14
C ASN A 32 -4.85 -12.21 15.42
N LEU A 33 -5.28 -10.97 15.29
CA LEU A 33 -5.57 -10.08 16.40
C LEU A 33 -7.08 -10.13 16.70
N PRO A 34 -7.49 -10.31 17.97
CA PRO A 34 -8.88 -10.14 18.36
C PRO A 34 -9.37 -8.71 18.07
N GLU A 35 -10.68 -8.54 17.88
CA GLU A 35 -11.26 -7.22 17.72
C GLU A 35 -11.02 -6.33 18.96
N LEU A 36 -10.77 -5.01 18.74
CA LEU A 36 -10.58 -4.00 19.79
C LEU A 36 -9.33 -4.20 20.67
N GLN A 37 -8.17 -4.40 20.08
CA GLN A 37 -6.91 -4.43 20.84
C GLN A 37 -6.37 -3.05 21.14
N ASP A 38 -5.86 -2.89 22.37
CA ASP A 38 -5.00 -1.77 22.69
C ASP A 38 -3.59 -1.93 22.07
N THR A 39 -2.89 -0.83 21.95
CA THR A 39 -1.53 -0.78 21.39
C THR A 39 -0.56 -1.68 22.15
N SER A 40 -0.65 -1.72 23.49
CA SER A 40 0.27 -2.46 24.36
C SER A 40 0.19 -3.97 24.08
N ARG A 41 -1.00 -4.48 23.83
CA ARG A 41 -1.20 -5.90 23.54
C ARG A 41 -0.62 -6.29 22.19
N ILE A 42 -0.78 -5.43 21.17
CA ILE A 42 -0.20 -5.68 19.84
C ILE A 42 1.33 -5.70 19.94
N ILE A 43 1.93 -4.71 20.61
CA ILE A 43 3.38 -4.65 20.84
C ILE A 43 3.88 -5.91 21.52
N ARG A 44 3.19 -6.36 22.57
CA ARG A 44 3.53 -7.60 23.30
C ARG A 44 3.42 -8.83 22.41
N THR A 45 2.33 -8.97 21.64
CA THR A 45 2.17 -10.08 20.69
C THR A 45 3.33 -10.12 19.69
N VAL A 46 3.75 -8.95 19.16
CA VAL A 46 4.90 -8.90 18.25
C VAL A 46 6.17 -9.38 18.96
N ALA A 47 6.43 -8.92 20.18
CA ALA A 47 7.62 -9.31 20.93
C ALA A 47 7.64 -10.82 21.26
N GLU A 48 6.53 -11.38 21.74
CA GLU A 48 6.39 -12.82 22.07
C GLU A 48 6.61 -13.70 20.83
N GLU A 49 6.09 -13.32 19.67
CA GLU A 49 6.29 -14.06 18.41
C GLU A 49 7.75 -14.05 17.94
N LEU A 50 8.43 -12.92 18.09
CA LEU A 50 9.84 -12.79 17.73
C LEU A 50 10.73 -13.61 18.66
N GLU A 51 10.51 -13.51 19.98
CA GLU A 51 11.23 -14.31 21.00
C GLU A 51 11.07 -15.80 20.73
N HIS A 52 9.83 -16.23 20.46
CA HIS A 52 9.54 -17.63 20.12
C HIS A 52 10.28 -18.09 18.86
N CYS A 53 10.27 -17.28 17.79
CA CYS A 53 10.96 -17.59 16.54
C CYS A 53 12.49 -17.69 16.75
N LEU A 54 13.09 -16.77 17.47
CA LEU A 54 14.53 -16.77 17.76
C LEU A 54 14.93 -17.99 18.62
N ALA A 55 14.15 -18.27 19.67
CA ALA A 55 14.39 -19.41 20.55
C ALA A 55 14.30 -20.75 19.79
N GLN A 56 13.27 -20.93 18.95
CA GLN A 56 13.12 -22.14 18.14
C GLN A 56 14.29 -22.39 17.19
N LYS A 57 14.86 -21.30 16.66
CA LYS A 57 15.95 -21.39 15.68
C LYS A 57 17.35 -21.36 16.30
N GLY A 58 17.43 -21.14 17.62
CA GLY A 58 18.71 -20.99 18.31
C GLY A 58 19.53 -19.78 17.86
N ILE A 59 18.85 -18.69 17.48
CA ILE A 59 19.44 -17.44 17.00
C ILE A 59 19.52 -16.47 18.17
N PHE A 60 20.68 -15.84 18.36
CA PHE A 60 20.90 -14.82 19.37
C PHE A 60 20.55 -13.43 18.84
N GLU A 61 20.21 -12.50 19.72
CA GLU A 61 19.88 -11.12 19.37
C GLU A 61 21.01 -10.42 18.60
N ASP A 62 22.27 -10.72 18.91
CA ASP A 62 23.44 -10.17 18.23
C ASP A 62 23.55 -10.60 16.75
N ASP A 63 22.89 -11.69 16.36
CA ASP A 63 22.79 -12.15 14.98
C ASP A 63 21.64 -11.49 14.21
N VAL A 64 20.83 -10.65 14.88
CA VAL A 64 19.66 -9.98 14.27
C VAL A 64 20.03 -8.55 13.86
N ILE A 65 19.91 -8.24 12.59
CA ILE A 65 20.11 -6.89 12.01
C ILE A 65 19.14 -5.90 12.66
N GLY A 66 17.87 -6.29 12.80
CA GLY A 66 16.81 -5.46 13.36
C GLY A 66 15.45 -5.82 12.80
N LEU A 67 14.48 -5.03 13.19
CA LEU A 67 13.07 -5.14 12.80
C LEU A 67 12.69 -3.99 11.87
N GLY A 68 12.16 -4.31 10.70
CA GLY A 68 11.42 -3.37 9.90
C GLY A 68 9.92 -3.55 10.15
N VAL A 69 9.17 -2.47 10.35
CA VAL A 69 7.77 -2.55 10.77
C VAL A 69 6.88 -1.65 9.92
N GLY A 70 5.90 -2.27 9.27
CA GLY A 70 4.83 -1.59 8.56
C GLY A 70 3.59 -1.40 9.41
N VAL A 71 2.97 -0.23 9.32
CA VAL A 71 1.67 0.05 9.93
C VAL A 71 0.80 0.89 9.00
N SER A 72 -0.51 0.65 9.02
CA SER A 72 -1.46 1.38 8.16
C SER A 72 -1.72 2.79 8.71
N GLY A 73 -0.80 3.70 8.49
CA GLY A 73 -0.90 5.10 8.90
C GLY A 73 0.44 5.83 8.77
N PRO A 74 0.44 7.18 8.84
CA PRO A 74 1.67 7.96 8.75
C PRO A 74 2.60 7.69 9.93
N VAL A 75 3.86 7.39 9.63
CA VAL A 75 4.94 7.21 10.62
C VAL A 75 6.04 8.21 10.32
N SER A 76 6.34 9.09 11.27
CA SER A 76 7.41 10.07 11.11
C SER A 76 8.79 9.40 11.09
N ASN A 77 9.80 10.12 10.60
CA ASN A 77 11.20 9.64 10.60
C ASN A 77 11.75 9.33 12.01
N MET A 78 11.07 9.82 13.05
CA MET A 78 11.39 9.54 14.47
C MET A 78 10.61 8.34 15.04
N GLY A 79 9.97 7.52 14.20
CA GLY A 79 9.21 6.34 14.61
C GLY A 79 7.89 6.63 15.31
N VAL A 80 7.41 7.88 15.23
CA VAL A 80 6.12 8.26 15.83
C VAL A 80 5.00 7.98 14.86
N VAL A 81 4.08 7.08 15.26
CA VAL A 81 2.81 6.87 14.57
C VAL A 81 1.91 8.06 14.88
N ASN A 82 1.55 8.80 13.84
CA ASN A 82 0.53 9.82 13.91
C ASN A 82 -0.86 9.15 13.85
N LYS A 83 -1.92 9.89 14.16
CA LYS A 83 -3.28 9.36 14.20
C LYS A 83 -3.55 8.34 13.09
N CYS A 84 -3.67 7.08 13.47
CA CYS A 84 -3.96 5.98 12.56
C CYS A 84 -5.47 5.73 12.54
N VAL A 85 -6.16 6.10 11.44
CA VAL A 85 -7.63 6.01 11.33
C VAL A 85 -8.12 4.56 11.37
N ASN A 86 -7.27 3.61 10.94
CA ASN A 86 -7.60 2.18 10.90
C ASN A 86 -7.48 1.48 12.25
N PHE A 87 -6.80 2.11 13.21
CA PHE A 87 -6.63 1.63 14.57
C PHE A 87 -7.15 2.71 15.51
N SER A 88 -7.66 2.32 16.66
CA SER A 88 -7.99 3.27 17.75
C SER A 88 -6.71 3.76 18.46
N TRP A 89 -5.62 3.90 17.72
CA TRP A 89 -4.32 4.29 18.24
C TRP A 89 -4.22 5.81 18.38
N GLY A 90 -3.76 6.25 19.55
CA GLY A 90 -3.28 7.59 19.74
C GLY A 90 -1.91 7.80 19.10
N VAL A 91 -1.33 8.96 19.33
CA VAL A 91 0.04 9.27 18.92
C VAL A 91 1.01 8.60 19.89
N PHE A 92 1.92 7.75 19.40
CA PHE A 92 2.97 7.12 20.20
C PHE A 92 4.18 6.75 19.34
N ASN A 93 5.32 6.52 19.99
CA ASN A 93 6.54 6.11 19.30
C ASN A 93 6.59 4.58 19.21
N LEU A 94 6.31 4.03 18.02
CA LEU A 94 6.28 2.60 17.74
C LEU A 94 7.67 1.96 17.82
N GLU A 95 8.69 2.64 17.27
CA GLU A 95 10.07 2.15 17.29
C GLU A 95 10.56 1.96 18.72
N ARG A 96 10.39 3.00 19.56
CA ARG A 96 10.78 2.95 20.98
C ARG A 96 9.99 1.89 21.76
N ALA A 97 8.69 1.76 21.48
CA ALA A 97 7.85 0.79 22.17
C ALA A 97 8.30 -0.65 21.86
N LEU A 98 8.48 -0.99 20.58
CA LEU A 98 8.94 -2.32 20.18
C LEU A 98 10.38 -2.60 20.64
N SER A 99 11.30 -1.65 20.46
CA SER A 99 12.69 -1.82 20.91
C SER A 99 12.77 -2.07 22.42
N GLY A 100 11.92 -1.40 23.22
CA GLY A 100 11.87 -1.60 24.67
C GLY A 100 11.38 -2.97 25.11
N PHE A 101 10.58 -3.66 24.29
CA PHE A 101 10.09 -5.02 24.58
C PHE A 101 10.99 -6.11 24.00
N THR A 102 11.64 -5.86 22.87
CA THR A 102 12.38 -6.90 22.14
C THR A 102 13.89 -6.83 22.33
N GLY A 103 14.43 -5.70 22.83
CA GLY A 103 15.88 -5.44 22.85
C GLY A 103 16.47 -5.11 21.47
N LEU A 104 15.73 -5.34 20.38
CA LEU A 104 16.22 -5.19 19.02
C LEU A 104 16.07 -3.76 18.48
N GLN A 105 16.88 -3.43 17.48
CA GLN A 105 16.74 -2.18 16.72
C GLN A 105 15.47 -2.23 15.85
N VAL A 106 14.71 -1.14 15.80
CA VAL A 106 13.42 -1.07 15.09
C VAL A 106 13.38 0.14 14.19
N LYS A 107 12.96 -0.06 12.94
CA LYS A 107 12.61 1.01 12.01
C LYS A 107 11.21 0.81 11.47
N ALA A 108 10.38 1.85 11.56
CA ALA A 108 8.98 1.77 11.17
C ALA A 108 8.63 2.75 10.05
N SER A 109 7.69 2.36 9.19
CA SER A 109 7.13 3.23 8.15
C SER A 109 5.67 2.84 7.85
N ASN A 110 5.02 3.66 7.01
CA ASN A 110 3.71 3.35 6.46
C ASN A 110 3.76 2.09 5.58
N SER A 111 2.78 1.16 5.73
CA SER A 111 2.75 -0.09 4.97
C SER A 111 2.72 0.13 3.44
N ALA A 112 2.08 1.20 2.94
CA ALA A 112 2.08 1.49 1.51
C ALA A 112 3.46 1.96 1.01
N ASN A 113 4.18 2.74 1.82
CA ASN A 113 5.58 3.12 1.55
C ASN A 113 6.49 1.90 1.53
N LEU A 114 6.30 0.98 2.48
CA LEU A 114 7.06 -0.27 2.51
C LEU A 114 6.72 -1.18 1.33
N SER A 115 5.45 -1.22 0.90
CA SER A 115 5.11 -1.94 -0.33
C SER A 115 5.91 -1.42 -1.53
N ALA A 116 6.05 -0.09 -1.65
CA ALA A 116 6.87 0.51 -2.69
C ALA A 116 8.34 0.09 -2.58
N LEU A 117 8.90 0.15 -1.37
CA LEU A 117 10.30 -0.24 -1.13
C LEU A 117 10.54 -1.73 -1.40
N GLY A 118 9.58 -2.60 -1.06
CA GLY A 118 9.65 -4.04 -1.34
C GLY A 118 9.66 -4.33 -2.83
N GLU A 119 8.74 -3.74 -3.59
CA GLU A 119 8.70 -3.90 -5.05
C GLU A 119 9.94 -3.32 -5.74
N TYR A 120 10.42 -2.16 -5.28
CA TYR A 120 11.67 -1.57 -5.75
C TYR A 120 12.85 -2.53 -5.58
N TRP A 121 12.94 -3.20 -4.43
CA TRP A 121 14.05 -4.10 -4.11
C TRP A 121 14.10 -5.34 -5.01
N GLN A 122 12.98 -5.73 -5.62
CA GLN A 122 12.93 -6.90 -6.52
C GLN A 122 13.44 -6.61 -7.93
N ASP A 123 13.49 -5.35 -8.36
CA ASP A 123 13.90 -5.00 -9.71
C ASP A 123 15.04 -3.98 -9.68
N PRO A 124 16.31 -4.43 -9.76
CA PRO A 124 17.47 -3.57 -9.72
C PRO A 124 17.62 -2.65 -10.95
N THR A 125 16.78 -2.80 -11.96
CA THR A 125 16.75 -1.93 -13.14
C THR A 125 15.95 -0.65 -12.92
N ILE A 126 15.13 -0.60 -11.88
CA ILE A 126 14.34 0.57 -11.50
C ILE A 126 15.20 1.47 -10.60
N ARG A 127 15.25 2.75 -10.91
CA ARG A 127 15.94 3.74 -10.09
C ARG A 127 14.98 4.67 -9.38
N ASN A 128 13.94 5.09 -10.09
CA ASN A 128 12.91 6.00 -9.59
C ASN A 128 11.53 5.36 -9.83
N MET A 129 10.73 5.22 -8.80
CA MET A 129 9.48 4.49 -8.87
C MET A 129 8.34 5.21 -8.15
N VAL A 130 7.18 5.17 -8.76
CA VAL A 130 5.90 5.45 -8.09
C VAL A 130 5.12 4.15 -7.99
N PHE A 131 4.78 3.77 -6.77
CA PHE A 131 3.93 2.62 -6.48
C PHE A 131 2.52 3.10 -6.13
N MET A 132 1.50 2.43 -6.65
CA MET A 132 0.11 2.64 -6.28
C MET A 132 -0.62 1.31 -6.16
N ALA A 133 -1.26 1.06 -5.04
CA ALA A 133 -2.02 -0.16 -4.80
C ALA A 133 -3.45 0.09 -4.39
N MET A 134 -4.37 -0.67 -4.99
CA MET A 134 -5.76 -0.76 -4.58
C MET A 134 -5.91 -1.92 -3.59
N ASN A 135 -6.07 -1.59 -2.32
CA ASN A 135 -6.34 -2.55 -1.24
C ASN A 135 -7.69 -2.18 -0.58
N THR A 136 -7.77 -2.09 0.75
CA THR A 136 -8.96 -1.56 1.44
C THR A 136 -9.28 -0.12 1.02
N GLY A 137 -8.22 0.68 0.80
CA GLY A 137 -8.24 2.01 0.23
C GLY A 137 -7.38 2.08 -1.04
N LEU A 138 -6.78 3.23 -1.27
CA LEU A 138 -5.82 3.46 -2.35
C LEU A 138 -4.53 4.03 -1.73
N GLY A 139 -3.54 3.19 -1.57
CA GLY A 139 -2.23 3.55 -1.02
C GLY A 139 -1.19 3.80 -2.10
N GLY A 140 -0.10 4.47 -1.74
CA GLY A 140 1.03 4.69 -2.63
C GLY A 140 2.34 4.85 -1.89
N GLY A 141 3.43 4.86 -2.64
CA GLY A 141 4.77 5.14 -2.15
C GLY A 141 5.67 5.60 -3.29
N ILE A 142 6.73 6.30 -2.95
CA ILE A 142 7.63 6.91 -3.91
C ILE A 142 9.07 6.54 -3.54
N VAL A 143 9.82 6.04 -4.52
CA VAL A 143 11.26 5.81 -4.40
C VAL A 143 11.96 6.71 -5.40
N CYS A 144 12.92 7.52 -4.93
CA CYS A 144 13.74 8.40 -5.76
C CYS A 144 15.23 8.09 -5.50
N ASP A 145 15.98 7.85 -6.56
CA ASP A 145 17.40 7.47 -6.51
C ASP A 145 17.70 6.35 -5.50
N GLY A 146 16.78 5.36 -5.45
CA GLY A 146 16.91 4.22 -4.56
C GLY A 146 16.44 4.46 -3.12
N MET A 147 16.03 5.67 -2.78
CA MET A 147 15.60 6.04 -1.43
C MET A 147 14.09 6.19 -1.34
N LEU A 148 13.50 5.60 -0.31
CA LEU A 148 12.10 5.80 0.01
C LEU A 148 11.83 7.24 0.44
N ILE A 149 10.89 7.90 -0.20
CA ILE A 149 10.44 9.24 0.16
C ILE A 149 9.33 9.11 1.22
N ASN A 150 9.72 9.27 2.48
CA ASN A 150 8.79 9.18 3.61
C ASN A 150 8.18 10.55 3.99
N GLY A 151 8.90 11.64 3.73
CA GLY A 151 8.51 12.99 4.15
C GLY A 151 8.73 13.22 5.65
N VAL A 152 8.59 14.46 6.10
CA VAL A 152 8.86 14.87 7.49
C VAL A 152 7.95 14.19 8.51
N SER A 153 6.66 14.05 8.14
CA SER A 153 5.62 13.48 9.00
C SER A 153 5.20 12.06 8.63
N GLY A 154 5.87 11.44 7.65
CA GLY A 154 5.46 10.15 7.09
C GLY A 154 4.27 10.24 6.12
N GLY A 155 3.94 11.43 5.65
CA GLY A 155 2.79 11.66 4.77
C GLY A 155 3.14 11.74 3.28
N ALA A 156 4.37 11.44 2.87
CA ALA A 156 4.68 11.31 1.45
C ALA A 156 4.07 10.01 0.90
N GLY A 157 3.70 10.02 -0.38
CA GLY A 157 3.06 8.86 -0.99
C GLY A 157 1.56 8.72 -0.74
N GLU A 158 0.91 9.68 -0.07
CA GLU A 158 -0.56 9.71 0.13
C GLU A 158 -1.31 10.02 -1.18
N ILE A 159 -1.00 9.26 -2.23
CA ILE A 159 -1.48 9.46 -3.62
C ILE A 159 -3.01 9.30 -3.68
N GLY A 160 -3.57 8.41 -2.87
CA GLY A 160 -5.03 8.19 -2.77
C GLY A 160 -5.81 9.44 -2.43
N HIS A 161 -5.16 10.47 -1.89
CA HIS A 161 -5.78 11.71 -1.47
C HIS A 161 -5.52 12.90 -2.42
N ILE A 162 -4.97 12.66 -3.60
CA ILE A 162 -4.93 13.67 -4.68
C ILE A 162 -6.36 13.96 -5.15
N ILE A 163 -6.68 15.25 -5.28
CA ILE A 163 -8.01 15.69 -5.72
C ILE A 163 -8.08 15.58 -7.25
N VAL A 164 -8.93 14.69 -7.75
CA VAL A 164 -9.18 14.47 -9.19
C VAL A 164 -10.54 14.97 -9.64
N ASN A 165 -11.43 15.30 -8.71
CA ASN A 165 -12.73 15.90 -9.01
C ASN A 165 -13.09 16.99 -8.00
N LYS A 166 -13.05 18.25 -8.43
CA LYS A 166 -13.37 19.42 -7.59
C LYS A 166 -14.87 19.58 -7.31
N GLU A 167 -15.72 18.93 -8.11
CA GLU A 167 -17.18 19.03 -7.97
C GLU A 167 -17.78 17.94 -7.05
N GLU A 168 -16.94 17.09 -6.45
CA GLU A 168 -17.41 16.04 -5.51
C GLU A 168 -18.00 16.69 -4.25
N LYS A 169 -19.20 16.22 -3.88
CA LYS A 169 -19.96 16.77 -2.74
C LYS A 169 -19.96 15.85 -1.51
N GLU A 170 -19.54 14.60 -1.68
CA GLU A 170 -19.38 13.67 -0.56
C GLU A 170 -17.96 13.72 -0.02
N ALA A 171 -17.83 13.75 1.31
CA ALA A 171 -16.51 13.78 1.94
C ALA A 171 -15.77 12.43 1.77
N CYS A 172 -14.47 12.51 1.52
CA CYS A 172 -13.54 11.39 1.65
C CYS A 172 -13.32 11.03 3.13
N SER A 173 -12.82 9.83 3.39
CA SER A 173 -12.41 9.39 4.76
C SER A 173 -11.43 10.34 5.42
N CYS A 174 -10.61 11.07 4.64
CA CYS A 174 -9.67 12.09 5.12
C CYS A 174 -10.33 13.46 5.42
N GLY A 175 -11.63 13.61 5.22
CA GLY A 175 -12.39 14.86 5.42
C GLY A 175 -12.38 15.82 4.24
N ARG A 176 -11.58 15.58 3.18
CA ARG A 176 -11.56 16.39 1.95
C ARG A 176 -12.52 15.84 0.92
N TYR A 177 -12.66 16.52 -0.21
CA TYR A 177 -13.59 16.19 -1.28
C TYR A 177 -12.84 15.90 -2.58
N GLY A 178 -13.31 14.92 -3.34
CA GLY A 178 -12.79 14.62 -4.68
C GLY A 178 -11.48 13.87 -4.73
N CYS A 179 -11.05 13.23 -3.64
CA CYS A 179 -9.88 12.38 -3.60
C CYS A 179 -10.02 11.20 -4.59
N VAL A 180 -8.92 10.81 -5.24
CA VAL A 180 -8.92 9.66 -6.18
C VAL A 180 -9.40 8.37 -5.50
N GLU A 181 -9.10 8.16 -4.23
CA GLU A 181 -9.58 7.02 -3.45
C GLU A 181 -11.10 6.87 -3.47
N GLN A 182 -11.85 7.99 -3.51
CA GLN A 182 -13.31 7.96 -3.56
C GLN A 182 -13.86 7.31 -4.85
N TYR A 183 -13.05 7.18 -5.89
CA TYR A 183 -13.41 6.60 -7.18
C TYR A 183 -12.73 5.27 -7.44
N CYS A 184 -11.48 5.12 -7.00
CA CYS A 184 -10.59 4.05 -7.42
C CYS A 184 -10.31 2.99 -6.33
N SER A 185 -10.77 3.19 -5.08
CA SER A 185 -10.75 2.13 -4.06
C SER A 185 -11.90 1.13 -4.28
N PRO A 186 -11.88 -0.06 -3.66
CA PRO A 186 -12.99 -1.02 -3.71
C PRO A 186 -14.34 -0.39 -3.36
N LYS A 187 -14.40 0.40 -2.30
CA LYS A 187 -15.61 1.15 -1.91
C LYS A 187 -15.97 2.23 -2.94
N GLY A 188 -14.96 2.90 -3.48
CA GLY A 188 -15.12 3.93 -4.51
C GLY A 188 -15.75 3.37 -5.79
N ILE A 189 -15.27 2.24 -6.29
CA ILE A 189 -15.80 1.56 -7.48
C ILE A 189 -17.28 1.23 -7.28
N VAL A 190 -17.65 0.64 -6.13
CA VAL A 190 -19.07 0.32 -5.81
C VAL A 190 -19.91 1.60 -5.74
N ARG A 191 -19.37 2.67 -5.14
CA ARG A 191 -20.04 3.97 -5.05
C ARG A 191 -20.32 4.55 -6.44
N VAL A 192 -19.33 4.55 -7.32
CA VAL A 192 -19.46 5.04 -8.70
C VAL A 192 -20.49 4.21 -9.46
N ALA A 193 -20.42 2.88 -9.35
CA ALA A 193 -21.38 1.98 -9.98
C ALA A 193 -22.82 2.27 -9.53
N ARG A 194 -23.05 2.41 -8.22
CA ARG A 194 -24.39 2.75 -7.67
C ARG A 194 -24.88 4.10 -8.15
N ARG A 195 -24.01 5.12 -8.21
CA ARG A 195 -24.38 6.43 -8.78
C ARG A 195 -24.86 6.30 -10.23
N GLN A 196 -24.11 5.59 -11.07
CA GLN A 196 -24.45 5.39 -12.49
C GLN A 196 -25.74 4.55 -12.64
N LEU A 197 -25.94 3.51 -11.82
CA LEU A 197 -27.17 2.74 -11.80
C LEU A 197 -28.39 3.61 -11.47
N ASN A 198 -28.26 4.57 -10.56
CA ASN A 198 -29.35 5.46 -10.15
C ASN A 198 -29.59 6.62 -11.14
N SER A 199 -28.56 7.12 -11.80
CA SER A 199 -28.64 8.31 -12.65
C SER A 199 -28.87 8.00 -14.13
N THR A 200 -28.72 6.73 -14.55
CA THR A 200 -28.87 6.35 -15.97
C THR A 200 -29.85 5.18 -16.12
N ARG A 201 -30.33 4.97 -17.35
CA ARG A 201 -31.13 3.79 -17.73
C ARG A 201 -30.33 2.76 -18.53
N ILE A 202 -28.98 2.87 -18.53
CA ILE A 202 -28.11 1.92 -19.23
C ILE A 202 -28.40 0.51 -18.68
N PRO A 203 -28.68 -0.48 -19.53
CA PRO A 203 -28.84 -1.88 -19.12
C PRO A 203 -27.56 -2.39 -18.47
N SER A 204 -27.71 -3.13 -17.37
CA SER A 204 -26.57 -3.72 -16.65
C SER A 204 -27.05 -4.91 -15.83
N VAL A 205 -26.24 -5.95 -15.78
CA VAL A 205 -26.47 -7.13 -14.92
C VAL A 205 -26.44 -6.76 -13.42
N LEU A 206 -25.78 -5.65 -13.07
CA LEU A 206 -25.70 -5.15 -11.70
C LEU A 206 -27.05 -4.63 -11.17
N ARG A 207 -28.02 -4.27 -12.06
CA ARG A 207 -29.37 -3.82 -11.64
C ARG A 207 -30.17 -4.89 -10.92
N ASN A 208 -29.92 -6.14 -11.25
CA ASN A 208 -30.61 -7.28 -10.69
C ASN A 208 -30.01 -7.77 -9.36
N ARG A 209 -28.92 -7.13 -8.90
CA ARG A 209 -28.23 -7.49 -7.65
C ARG A 209 -28.54 -6.47 -6.55
N LYS A 210 -29.18 -6.90 -5.47
CA LYS A 210 -29.39 -6.06 -4.28
C LYS A 210 -28.07 -5.65 -3.62
N ILE A 211 -27.11 -6.58 -3.59
CA ILE A 211 -25.78 -6.41 -3.01
C ILE A 211 -24.77 -6.86 -4.06
N PHE A 212 -23.78 -6.05 -4.29
CA PHE A 212 -22.61 -6.38 -5.09
C PHE A 212 -21.37 -5.67 -4.54
N ASP A 213 -20.22 -6.24 -4.76
CA ASP A 213 -18.92 -5.66 -4.43
C ASP A 213 -18.19 -5.16 -5.69
N PHE A 214 -16.97 -4.63 -5.51
CA PHE A 214 -16.17 -4.10 -6.62
C PHE A 214 -15.73 -5.20 -7.61
N ARG A 215 -15.60 -6.45 -7.18
CA ARG A 215 -15.24 -7.59 -8.03
C ARG A 215 -16.37 -7.94 -8.99
N ASP A 216 -17.61 -7.81 -8.53
CA ASP A 216 -18.77 -7.95 -9.41
C ASP A 216 -18.76 -6.91 -10.54
N VAL A 217 -18.35 -5.66 -10.24
CA VAL A 217 -18.24 -4.60 -11.24
C VAL A 217 -17.12 -4.92 -12.25
N ILE A 218 -15.95 -5.35 -11.77
CA ILE A 218 -14.82 -5.75 -12.62
C ILE A 218 -15.22 -6.92 -13.52
N GLN A 219 -15.87 -7.94 -12.95
CA GLN A 219 -16.34 -9.11 -13.69
C GLN A 219 -17.39 -8.73 -14.75
N ALA A 220 -18.37 -7.92 -14.38
CA ALA A 220 -19.37 -7.44 -15.33
C ALA A 220 -18.75 -6.67 -16.49
N ALA A 221 -17.76 -5.79 -16.19
CA ALA A 221 -17.03 -5.04 -17.22
C ALA A 221 -16.28 -5.99 -18.17
N ALA A 222 -15.60 -7.01 -17.64
CA ALA A 222 -14.89 -8.02 -18.42
C ALA A 222 -15.86 -8.82 -19.32
N GLN A 223 -17.09 -9.08 -18.87
CA GLN A 223 -18.14 -9.76 -19.61
C GLN A 223 -18.88 -8.86 -20.62
N GLY A 224 -18.49 -7.60 -20.73
CA GLY A 224 -19.03 -6.70 -21.75
C GLY A 224 -20.19 -5.78 -21.28
N ASP A 225 -20.55 -5.82 -20.00
CA ASP A 225 -21.57 -4.92 -19.44
C ASP A 225 -21.16 -3.44 -19.66
N LYS A 226 -22.04 -2.69 -20.33
CA LYS A 226 -21.72 -1.32 -20.74
C LYS A 226 -21.55 -0.39 -19.53
N LEU A 227 -22.46 -0.45 -18.56
CA LEU A 227 -22.38 0.41 -17.38
C LEU A 227 -21.12 0.10 -16.56
N ALA A 228 -20.80 -1.18 -16.36
CA ALA A 228 -19.62 -1.59 -15.64
C ALA A 228 -18.33 -1.17 -16.37
N LYS A 229 -18.29 -1.24 -17.70
CA LYS A 229 -17.19 -0.69 -18.50
C LYS A 229 -17.04 0.82 -18.33
N ASP A 230 -18.14 1.56 -18.33
CA ASP A 230 -18.09 3.01 -18.13
C ASP A 230 -17.58 3.36 -16.73
N VAL A 231 -17.96 2.57 -15.69
CA VAL A 231 -17.40 2.69 -14.34
C VAL A 231 -15.89 2.43 -14.33
N MET A 232 -15.44 1.33 -14.92
CA MET A 232 -13.99 1.01 -14.95
C MET A 232 -13.20 2.02 -15.76
N ASN A 233 -13.73 2.56 -16.85
CA ASN A 233 -13.10 3.63 -17.59
C ASN A 233 -12.92 4.90 -16.75
N GLN A 234 -13.90 5.23 -15.90
CA GLN A 234 -13.78 6.35 -14.96
C GLN A 234 -12.70 6.06 -13.89
N VAL A 235 -12.63 4.82 -13.38
CA VAL A 235 -11.57 4.39 -12.45
C VAL A 235 -10.19 4.57 -13.09
N TYR A 236 -10.00 4.09 -14.30
CA TYR A 236 -8.73 4.23 -15.03
C TYR A 236 -8.38 5.68 -15.30
N ASP A 237 -9.37 6.50 -15.67
CA ASP A 237 -9.16 7.92 -15.98
C ASP A 237 -8.70 8.69 -14.72
N HIS A 238 -9.38 8.52 -13.58
CA HIS A 238 -8.98 9.15 -12.33
C HIS A 238 -7.62 8.64 -11.80
N THR A 239 -7.34 7.34 -11.95
CA THR A 239 -6.04 6.77 -11.58
C THR A 239 -4.93 7.34 -12.44
N GLY A 240 -5.12 7.38 -13.76
CA GLY A 240 -4.16 7.96 -14.71
C GLY A 240 -3.92 9.44 -14.46
N HIS A 241 -4.97 10.20 -14.14
CA HIS A 241 -4.85 11.63 -13.79
C HIS A 241 -4.02 11.83 -12.51
N ALA A 242 -4.29 11.08 -11.45
CA ALA A 242 -3.52 11.18 -10.21
C ALA A 242 -2.06 10.81 -10.41
N LEU A 243 -1.78 9.71 -11.14
CA LEU A 243 -0.42 9.29 -11.45
C LEU A 243 0.32 10.31 -12.32
N ALA A 244 -0.34 10.94 -13.30
CA ALA A 244 0.25 11.99 -14.08
C ALA A 244 0.69 13.19 -13.23
N ALA A 245 -0.13 13.59 -12.24
CA ALA A 245 0.21 14.65 -11.30
C ALA A 245 1.45 14.29 -10.45
N VAL A 246 1.53 13.05 -9.94
CA VAL A 246 2.70 12.59 -9.18
C VAL A 246 3.94 12.52 -10.06
N CYS A 247 3.82 11.97 -11.26
CA CYS A 247 4.96 11.82 -12.18
C CYS A 247 5.51 13.18 -12.66
N CYS A 248 4.68 14.23 -12.75
CA CYS A 248 5.15 15.59 -13.01
C CYS A 248 6.08 16.14 -11.91
N VAL A 249 5.97 15.64 -10.68
CA VAL A 249 6.79 16.06 -9.53
C VAL A 249 8.00 15.16 -9.34
N THR A 250 7.83 13.85 -9.52
CA THR A 250 8.84 12.84 -9.16
C THR A 250 9.65 12.34 -10.35
N ASN A 251 9.16 12.52 -11.58
CA ASN A 251 9.76 12.04 -12.82
C ASN A 251 10.32 10.60 -12.72
N PRO A 252 9.47 9.61 -12.42
CA PRO A 252 9.92 8.23 -12.25
C PRO A 252 10.20 7.58 -13.61
N ASP A 253 11.01 6.52 -13.61
CA ASP A 253 11.14 5.65 -14.79
C ASP A 253 10.04 4.58 -14.85
N THR A 254 9.42 4.25 -13.71
CA THR A 254 8.43 3.18 -13.64
C THR A 254 7.30 3.51 -12.65
N VAL A 255 6.07 3.20 -13.06
CA VAL A 255 4.88 3.12 -12.21
C VAL A 255 4.56 1.65 -11.98
N VAL A 256 4.47 1.24 -10.72
CA VAL A 256 4.09 -0.13 -10.31
C VAL A 256 2.68 -0.11 -9.73
N LEU A 257 1.81 -0.96 -10.28
CA LEU A 257 0.41 -1.10 -9.85
C LEU A 257 0.26 -2.38 -9.01
N GLY A 258 -0.22 -2.24 -7.78
CA GLY A 258 -0.35 -3.33 -6.82
C GLY A 258 -1.77 -3.59 -6.31
N GLY A 259 -1.90 -4.57 -5.41
CA GLY A 259 -3.16 -4.94 -4.80
C GLY A 259 -4.18 -5.52 -5.79
N GLU A 260 -5.44 -5.12 -5.69
CA GLU A 260 -6.50 -5.62 -6.58
C GLU A 260 -6.29 -5.24 -8.06
N PHE A 261 -5.43 -4.25 -8.39
CA PHE A 261 -5.03 -4.01 -9.79
C PHE A 261 -4.36 -5.23 -10.42
N CYS A 262 -3.56 -5.99 -9.66
CA CYS A 262 -2.93 -7.21 -10.13
C CYS A 262 -3.95 -8.25 -10.59
N LYS A 263 -5.11 -8.34 -9.92
CA LYS A 263 -6.18 -9.27 -10.29
C LYS A 263 -6.94 -8.84 -11.55
N ILE A 264 -6.96 -7.54 -11.86
CA ILE A 264 -7.50 -7.03 -13.13
C ILE A 264 -6.50 -7.36 -14.26
N GLY A 265 -5.20 -7.30 -13.97
CA GLY A 265 -4.13 -7.64 -14.90
C GLY A 265 -3.94 -6.60 -16.02
N GLN A 266 -3.57 -7.07 -17.20
CA GLN A 266 -3.24 -6.22 -18.34
C GLN A 266 -4.30 -5.16 -18.68
N PRO A 267 -5.62 -5.41 -18.58
CA PRO A 267 -6.64 -4.37 -18.80
C PRO A 267 -6.48 -3.15 -17.88
N ALA A 268 -5.98 -3.32 -16.63
CA ALA A 268 -5.70 -2.17 -15.75
C ALA A 268 -4.51 -1.37 -16.25
N ILE A 269 -3.40 -2.02 -16.63
CA ILE A 269 -2.23 -1.35 -17.22
C ILE A 269 -2.66 -0.55 -18.45
N ASP A 270 -3.36 -1.19 -19.39
CA ASP A 270 -3.76 -0.56 -20.66
C ASP A 270 -4.70 0.62 -20.45
N GLY A 271 -5.67 0.45 -19.54
CA GLY A 271 -6.65 1.49 -19.21
C GLY A 271 -6.01 2.69 -18.53
N ILE A 272 -5.22 2.43 -17.49
CA ILE A 272 -4.56 3.47 -16.68
C ILE A 272 -3.47 4.18 -17.46
N SER A 273 -2.60 3.46 -18.18
CA SER A 273 -1.54 4.07 -18.99
C SER A 273 -2.08 4.91 -20.14
N ARG A 274 -3.20 4.48 -20.78
CA ARG A 274 -3.89 5.29 -21.79
C ARG A 274 -4.46 6.57 -21.19
N ALA A 275 -5.07 6.50 -20.02
CA ALA A 275 -5.58 7.66 -19.31
C ALA A 275 -4.45 8.59 -18.85
N PHE A 276 -3.38 8.05 -18.31
CA PHE A 276 -2.17 8.77 -17.91
C PHE A 276 -1.64 9.66 -19.06
N ARG A 277 -1.52 9.12 -20.28
CA ARG A 277 -1.04 9.86 -21.45
C ARG A 277 -1.89 11.07 -21.85
N LYS A 278 -3.13 11.19 -21.35
CA LYS A 278 -3.96 12.39 -21.59
C LYS A 278 -3.56 13.57 -20.70
N TYR A 279 -2.95 13.29 -19.55
CA TYR A 279 -2.72 14.28 -18.50
C TYR A 279 -1.24 14.55 -18.24
N VAL A 280 -0.38 13.61 -18.64
CA VAL A 280 1.04 13.68 -18.32
C VAL A 280 1.76 14.76 -19.13
N PHE A 281 2.74 15.41 -18.51
CA PHE A 281 3.66 16.29 -19.22
C PHE A 281 4.56 15.48 -20.17
N HIS A 282 4.82 15.99 -21.36
CA HIS A 282 5.49 15.26 -22.45
C HIS A 282 6.83 14.60 -22.04
N ALA A 283 7.61 15.21 -21.13
CA ALA A 283 8.86 14.63 -20.67
C ALA A 283 8.69 13.30 -19.90
N ASN A 284 7.48 13.02 -19.43
CA ASN A 284 7.15 11.82 -18.63
C ASN A 284 6.34 10.78 -19.43
N GLU A 285 6.17 10.95 -20.75
CA GLU A 285 5.40 10.01 -21.57
C GLU A 285 6.02 8.61 -21.67
N SER A 286 7.34 8.52 -21.50
CA SER A 286 8.10 7.27 -21.55
C SER A 286 8.04 6.42 -20.28
N VAL A 287 7.35 6.88 -19.23
CA VAL A 287 7.18 6.14 -17.98
C VAL A 287 6.57 4.77 -18.25
N ARG A 288 7.23 3.72 -17.75
CA ARG A 288 6.79 2.34 -17.87
C ARG A 288 5.72 2.02 -16.83
N PHE A 289 4.80 1.14 -17.18
CA PHE A 289 3.79 0.62 -16.27
C PHE A 289 3.96 -0.88 -16.12
N GLN A 290 3.99 -1.38 -14.89
CA GLN A 290 4.05 -2.80 -14.60
C GLN A 290 3.20 -3.17 -13.38
N MET A 291 2.89 -4.46 -13.24
CA MET A 291 2.25 -5.00 -12.04
C MET A 291 3.28 -5.29 -10.96
N ALA A 292 2.85 -5.18 -9.72
CA ALA A 292 3.61 -5.61 -8.54
C ALA A 292 3.94 -7.10 -8.62
N ALA A 293 5.16 -7.46 -8.26
CA ALA A 293 5.67 -8.84 -8.33
C ALA A 293 5.48 -9.62 -7.01
N LEU A 294 5.50 -8.92 -5.88
CA LEU A 294 5.46 -9.54 -4.54
C LEU A 294 4.06 -9.78 -3.99
N GLU A 295 3.03 -9.32 -4.71
CA GLU A 295 1.63 -9.42 -4.28
C GLU A 295 1.40 -8.92 -2.84
N GLN A 296 1.14 -9.86 -1.91
CA GLN A 296 0.87 -9.52 -0.51
C GLN A 296 2.13 -9.41 0.35
N ASP A 297 3.28 -9.91 -0.11
CA ASP A 297 4.51 -9.95 0.67
C ASP A 297 5.35 -8.68 0.56
N ASN A 298 4.95 -7.74 -0.31
CA ASN A 298 5.68 -6.50 -0.57
C ASN A 298 5.98 -5.68 0.69
N VAL A 299 5.05 -5.62 1.66
CA VAL A 299 5.28 -4.95 2.95
C VAL A 299 6.37 -5.64 3.75
N LEU A 300 6.39 -6.98 3.78
CA LEU A 300 7.39 -7.75 4.53
C LEU A 300 8.80 -7.52 3.96
N TYR A 301 8.93 -7.61 2.63
CA TYR A 301 10.20 -7.33 1.95
C TYR A 301 10.65 -5.88 2.13
N GLY A 302 9.74 -4.93 1.98
CA GLY A 302 10.06 -3.51 2.15
C GLY A 302 10.39 -3.14 3.60
N ALA A 303 9.73 -3.77 4.57
CA ALA A 303 10.04 -3.61 5.98
C ALA A 303 11.45 -4.13 6.30
N PHE A 304 11.77 -5.34 5.87
CA PHE A 304 13.11 -5.88 6.06
C PHE A 304 14.18 -5.05 5.33
N LYS A 305 13.92 -4.62 4.08
CA LYS A 305 14.82 -3.71 3.35
C LYS A 305 15.07 -2.41 4.11
N LEU A 306 14.02 -1.81 4.69
CA LEU A 306 14.14 -0.60 5.51
C LEU A 306 15.04 -0.83 6.74
N ALA A 307 14.94 -2.00 7.39
CA ALA A 307 15.82 -2.35 8.49
C ALA A 307 17.29 -2.50 8.02
N CYS A 308 17.51 -3.18 6.89
CA CYS A 308 18.85 -3.29 6.30
C CYS A 308 19.44 -1.92 5.95
N ASP A 309 18.68 -1.06 5.28
CA ASP A 309 19.14 0.29 4.90
C ASP A 309 19.45 1.19 6.11
N THR A 310 18.87 0.87 7.25
CA THR A 310 19.04 1.67 8.47
C THR A 310 20.15 1.13 9.38
N PHE A 311 20.35 -0.19 9.45
CA PHE A 311 21.17 -0.85 10.46
C PHE A 311 22.35 -1.66 9.90
N CYS A 312 22.41 -1.88 8.58
CA CYS A 312 23.61 -2.43 7.94
C CYS A 312 24.44 -1.27 7.40
N GLU A 313 25.64 -1.10 7.96
CA GLU A 313 26.68 -0.21 7.40
C GLU A 313 27.32 -0.82 6.16
#